data_11c0aa1bf6468644b6d5ffc63de6cb49
#
_entry.id   11c0aa1bf6468644b6d5ffc63de6cb49
#
_cell.length_a   1.000
_cell.length_b   1.000
_cell.length_c   1.000
_cell.angle_alpha   90.00
_cell.angle_beta   90.00
_cell.angle_gamma   90.00
#
_symmetry.space_group_name_H-M   'P 1'
#
loop_
_entity.id
_entity.type
_entity.pdbx_description
1 polymer ?
#
loop_
_entity_poly.entity_id
_entity_poly.type
_entity_poly.pdbx_seq_one_letter_code
_entity_poly.pdbx_strand_id
1 'polypeptide(L)'
;MRTGSKLFALLAAPILAAAGCSGDSSADRLDRSVHTFADALSHGDPAAAAAVTSDPAQATTTLGALFDSLGKKVRVDVRSVHRSDHHATFDLATTWTFGAAGNQWTYTTAGTADESGDDWKVRWNPVTVAPGLETGPLSYDTVAPQPAARVLDRDGAELMTQQVVTLVQLAPGADPNAVAAVLGPIDPSISAASLRQDMDKAQGKPVTAIALRAGDLAPVQDRLAALPNVTPAPQTRLLTVDKALTSPALSGVSDLWQHSTDAAAGWAVRAQGTDGAHTVGGQDPKPVADIRTTLDTGMLRRADAALAPIPTPAAMVVLRPSTGDVLAVGQNAPADAQGPIALTGLYPPGSTFKTVTVSAALQAGQVTADTMVACPGTENIEGRQIPNDNHFDLGTVPLHTAFARSCNTTMGRLAVNLPPDGLTRAAAQLGLGVDFTAPGMTTVTGKVPTADTSALRVEEGIGQGRVTASPFGMALVAATVAHGSVPAPTIVAGSPGKADRTPDPVPAPVLDEVKSMMRETITNGTATSLADIPGMLGKTGTAEYIDDTHAHGWFVGIDGDLALAVFVGDAGSSTPAVEAAGRFLRNQQ
;
A
#
# COMPACT_ATOMS: atom_id res chain seq x y z
N MET A 1 3.67 49.37 -41.23
CA MET A 1 4.52 50.56 -41.50
C MET A 1 5.93 50.10 -41.66
N ARG A 2 6.40 50.16 -42.89
CA ARG A 2 7.70 50.63 -43.45
C ARG A 2 8.95 49.92 -42.89
N THR A 3 9.49 48.98 -43.64
CA THR A 3 10.43 49.07 -44.80
C THR A 3 11.83 49.56 -44.44
N GLY A 4 12.83 48.73 -44.78
CA GLY A 4 14.24 49.11 -44.76
C GLY A 4 15.17 47.98 -45.24
N SER A 5 15.07 47.63 -46.54
CA SER A 5 16.13 46.92 -47.29
C SER A 5 17.39 47.76 -47.37
N LYS A 6 18.54 47.15 -47.22
CA LYS A 6 19.78 47.62 -47.92
C LYS A 6 20.57 46.40 -48.43
N LEU A 7 20.53 46.25 -49.74
CA LEU A 7 21.47 45.52 -50.59
C LEU A 7 22.88 46.13 -50.45
N PHE A 8 23.91 45.28 -50.42
CA PHE A 8 25.22 45.60 -50.90
C PHE A 8 25.77 44.44 -51.72
N ALA A 9 26.18 44.76 -52.90
CA ALA A 9 26.59 43.82 -53.95
C ALA A 9 28.13 43.61 -53.99
N LEU A 10 28.49 42.42 -54.30
CA LEU A 10 29.64 41.92 -55.10
C LEU A 10 31.03 42.55 -54.98
N LEU A 11 31.97 41.66 -54.66
CA LEU A 11 33.19 41.51 -55.47
C LEU A 11 33.66 40.02 -55.37
N ALA A 12 33.57 39.29 -56.46
CA ALA A 12 34.08 37.92 -56.62
C ALA A 12 35.56 37.98 -57.00
N ALA A 13 36.41 37.32 -56.22
CA ALA A 13 37.75 36.93 -56.62
C ALA A 13 37.81 35.38 -56.67
N PRO A 14 38.28 34.77 -57.71
CA PRO A 14 38.43 33.31 -57.79
C PRO A 14 39.66 32.91 -56.99
N ILE A 15 39.49 32.29 -55.84
CA ILE A 15 40.56 31.52 -55.17
C ILE A 15 40.60 30.15 -55.83
N LEU A 16 41.65 29.84 -56.53
CA LEU A 16 42.01 28.48 -56.96
C LEU A 16 42.12 27.63 -55.66
N ALA A 17 41.15 26.77 -55.43
CA ALA A 17 41.28 25.71 -54.46
C ALA A 17 42.16 24.65 -55.07
N ALA A 18 43.41 24.60 -54.64
CA ALA A 18 44.23 23.40 -54.80
C ALA A 18 43.55 22.27 -53.98
N ALA A 19 42.90 21.34 -54.67
CA ALA A 19 42.45 20.08 -54.06
C ALA A 19 43.74 19.28 -53.74
N GLY A 20 44.34 19.51 -52.61
CA GLY A 20 45.28 18.62 -51.97
C GLY A 20 44.50 17.39 -51.51
N CYS A 21 44.62 16.27 -52.17
CA CYS A 21 44.33 14.97 -51.58
C CYS A 21 45.33 14.75 -50.45
N SER A 22 45.02 15.23 -49.23
CA SER A 22 45.66 14.75 -48.05
C SER A 22 45.09 13.35 -47.79
N GLY A 23 45.76 12.32 -48.24
CA GLY A 23 45.47 10.96 -47.80
C GLY A 23 45.52 10.94 -46.28
N ASP A 24 44.49 10.38 -45.63
CA ASP A 24 44.43 10.22 -44.18
C ASP A 24 45.76 9.65 -43.67
N SER A 25 46.37 10.31 -42.68
CA SER A 25 47.59 9.76 -42.08
C SER A 25 47.27 8.46 -41.33
N SER A 26 48.28 7.61 -41.11
CA SER A 26 48.10 6.38 -40.35
C SER A 26 47.61 6.68 -38.91
N ALA A 27 47.95 7.85 -38.37
CA ALA A 27 47.45 8.33 -37.10
C ALA A 27 45.93 8.65 -37.14
N ASP A 28 45.47 9.33 -38.21
CA ASP A 28 44.03 9.63 -38.38
C ASP A 28 43.18 8.37 -38.55
N ARG A 29 43.74 7.33 -39.19
CA ARG A 29 43.06 6.04 -39.34
C ARG A 29 42.99 5.26 -38.04
N LEU A 30 44.05 5.31 -37.20
CA LEU A 30 44.06 4.73 -35.85
C LEU A 30 42.98 5.38 -34.97
N ASP A 31 43.00 6.71 -34.90
CA ASP A 31 42.01 7.44 -34.10
C ASP A 31 40.58 7.13 -34.54
N ARG A 32 40.34 7.08 -35.86
CA ARG A 32 39.03 6.71 -36.41
C ARG A 32 38.63 5.30 -36.00
N SER A 33 39.51 4.31 -36.07
CA SER A 33 39.21 2.92 -35.71
C SER A 33 38.85 2.80 -34.23
N VAL A 34 39.61 3.43 -33.31
CA VAL A 34 39.37 3.38 -31.87
C VAL A 34 38.08 4.12 -31.51
N HIS A 35 37.82 5.30 -32.09
CA HIS A 35 36.59 6.05 -31.85
C HIS A 35 35.36 5.34 -32.42
N THR A 36 35.46 4.73 -33.64
CA THR A 36 34.37 3.91 -34.19
C THR A 36 34.02 2.75 -33.26
N PHE A 37 35.03 2.10 -32.67
CA PHE A 37 34.80 1.03 -31.68
C PHE A 37 34.07 1.55 -30.45
N ALA A 38 34.53 2.64 -29.85
CA ALA A 38 33.95 3.23 -28.65
C ALA A 38 32.50 3.76 -28.90
N ASP A 39 32.30 4.42 -30.05
CA ASP A 39 30.98 4.96 -30.43
C ASP A 39 29.97 3.82 -30.67
N ALA A 40 30.39 2.75 -31.36
CA ALA A 40 29.53 1.58 -31.58
C ALA A 40 29.16 0.89 -30.28
N LEU A 41 30.11 0.76 -29.32
CA LEU A 41 29.81 0.27 -27.97
C LEU A 41 28.80 1.18 -27.26
N SER A 42 28.97 2.50 -27.35
CA SER A 42 28.04 3.48 -26.73
C SER A 42 26.64 3.41 -27.33
N HIS A 43 26.50 3.05 -28.62
CA HIS A 43 25.21 2.87 -29.27
C HIS A 43 24.62 1.46 -29.07
N GLY A 44 25.33 0.57 -28.39
CA GLY A 44 24.91 -0.83 -28.19
C GLY A 44 24.77 -1.58 -29.53
N ASP A 45 25.69 -1.31 -30.47
CA ASP A 45 25.76 -1.95 -31.78
C ASP A 45 26.94 -2.95 -31.85
N PRO A 46 26.68 -4.25 -31.55
CA PRO A 46 27.72 -5.28 -31.55
C PRO A 46 28.37 -5.47 -32.91
N ALA A 47 27.60 -5.33 -33.99
CA ALA A 47 28.10 -5.58 -35.34
C ALA A 47 29.05 -4.47 -35.79
N ALA A 48 28.70 -3.21 -35.57
CA ALA A 48 29.55 -2.07 -35.88
C ALA A 48 30.85 -2.07 -35.05
N ALA A 49 30.75 -2.37 -33.73
CA ALA A 49 31.93 -2.49 -32.88
C ALA A 49 32.86 -3.63 -33.35
N ALA A 50 32.31 -4.81 -33.64
CA ALA A 50 33.05 -5.98 -34.09
C ALA A 50 33.77 -5.77 -35.43
N ALA A 51 33.19 -5.01 -36.36
CA ALA A 51 33.70 -4.79 -37.68
C ALA A 51 35.12 -4.19 -37.70
N VAL A 52 35.48 -3.39 -36.68
CA VAL A 52 36.79 -2.77 -36.54
C VAL A 52 37.78 -3.57 -35.70
N THR A 53 37.42 -4.80 -35.27
CA THR A 53 38.27 -5.68 -34.46
C THR A 53 39.05 -6.69 -35.29
N SER A 54 40.06 -7.34 -34.67
CA SER A 54 40.84 -8.42 -35.26
C SER A 54 40.07 -9.74 -35.40
N ASP A 55 38.97 -9.93 -34.60
CA ASP A 55 38.07 -11.10 -34.66
C ASP A 55 36.61 -10.66 -34.62
N PRO A 56 36.02 -10.25 -35.75
CA PRO A 56 34.66 -9.77 -35.80
C PRO A 56 33.60 -10.80 -35.39
N ALA A 57 33.85 -12.09 -35.65
CA ALA A 57 32.86 -13.14 -35.33
C ALA A 57 32.72 -13.36 -33.83
N GLN A 58 33.85 -13.52 -33.13
CA GLN A 58 33.87 -13.66 -31.68
C GLN A 58 33.38 -12.38 -30.98
N ALA A 59 33.82 -11.21 -31.46
CA ALA A 59 33.40 -9.92 -30.94
C ALA A 59 31.89 -9.74 -31.03
N THR A 60 31.26 -10.01 -32.17
CA THR A 60 29.81 -9.89 -32.35
C THR A 60 29.03 -10.77 -31.36
N THR A 61 29.44 -12.03 -31.19
CA THR A 61 28.80 -12.98 -30.29
C THR A 61 28.89 -12.51 -28.82
N THR A 62 30.10 -12.13 -28.38
CA THR A 62 30.35 -11.71 -27.00
C THR A 62 29.65 -10.39 -26.68
N LEU A 63 29.71 -9.39 -27.58
CA LEU A 63 29.04 -8.10 -27.39
C LEU A 63 27.52 -8.24 -27.44
N GLY A 64 26.98 -9.11 -28.30
CA GLY A 64 25.57 -9.41 -28.36
C GLY A 64 25.06 -9.92 -27.00
N ALA A 65 25.69 -10.94 -26.46
CA ALA A 65 25.37 -11.50 -25.15
C ALA A 65 25.53 -10.47 -24.01
N LEU A 66 26.54 -9.61 -24.06
CA LEU A 66 26.77 -8.53 -23.08
C LEU A 66 25.61 -7.52 -23.08
N PHE A 67 25.21 -7.03 -24.26
CA PHE A 67 24.12 -6.06 -24.36
C PHE A 67 22.74 -6.68 -24.07
N ASP A 68 22.56 -7.95 -24.36
CA ASP A 68 21.32 -8.68 -23.99
C ASP A 68 21.18 -8.81 -22.46
N SER A 69 22.28 -8.99 -21.74
CA SER A 69 22.29 -9.17 -20.29
C SER A 69 22.36 -7.87 -19.49
N LEU A 70 23.18 -6.89 -19.92
CA LEU A 70 23.36 -5.62 -19.20
C LEU A 70 22.49 -4.47 -19.74
N GLY A 71 21.85 -4.66 -20.90
CA GLY A 71 21.13 -3.63 -21.63
C GLY A 71 22.06 -2.75 -22.49
N LYS A 72 21.47 -1.66 -23.04
CA LYS A 72 22.18 -0.78 -24.00
C LYS A 72 22.42 0.63 -23.48
N LYS A 73 22.20 0.87 -22.18
CA LYS A 73 22.48 2.18 -21.58
C LYS A 73 23.93 2.26 -21.11
N VAL A 74 24.81 2.43 -22.06
CA VAL A 74 26.25 2.52 -21.83
C VAL A 74 26.82 3.74 -22.54
N ARG A 75 27.85 4.34 -21.98
CA ARG A 75 28.68 5.39 -22.55
C ARG A 75 30.13 4.96 -22.49
N VAL A 76 30.84 5.06 -23.61
CA VAL A 76 32.26 4.74 -23.72
C VAL A 76 32.98 5.94 -24.32
N ASP A 77 33.91 6.50 -23.57
CA ASP A 77 34.74 7.62 -24.02
C ASP A 77 36.21 7.14 -24.20
N VAL A 78 36.84 7.48 -25.32
CA VAL A 78 38.27 7.28 -25.52
C VAL A 78 39.03 8.31 -24.66
N ARG A 79 39.92 7.84 -23.77
CA ARG A 79 40.72 8.69 -22.89
C ARG A 79 42.07 9.03 -23.43
N SER A 80 42.72 8.03 -24.05
CA SER A 80 44.05 8.17 -24.60
C SER A 80 44.25 7.20 -25.77
N VAL A 81 45.08 7.60 -26.73
CA VAL A 81 45.57 6.73 -27.80
C VAL A 81 47.06 7.00 -27.92
N HIS A 82 47.88 5.95 -27.84
CA HIS A 82 49.34 6.04 -27.93
C HIS A 82 49.83 5.07 -29.03
N ARG A 83 50.40 5.61 -30.08
CA ARG A 83 50.97 4.83 -31.20
C ARG A 83 52.45 4.55 -30.96
N SER A 84 52.89 3.33 -31.29
CA SER A 84 54.30 2.91 -31.37
C SER A 84 54.48 2.05 -32.63
N ASP A 85 55.00 2.64 -33.68
CA ASP A 85 55.17 2.02 -35.00
C ASP A 85 53.84 1.46 -35.55
N HIS A 86 53.75 0.13 -35.69
CA HIS A 86 52.57 -0.61 -36.17
C HIS A 86 51.65 -1.10 -35.06
N HIS A 87 51.91 -0.69 -33.81
CA HIS A 87 51.12 -1.02 -32.62
C HIS A 87 50.61 0.25 -31.96
N ALA A 88 49.47 0.13 -31.29
CA ALA A 88 48.93 1.20 -30.48
C ALA A 88 48.30 0.65 -29.20
N THR A 89 48.29 1.48 -28.16
CA THR A 89 47.51 1.27 -26.92
C THR A 89 46.48 2.38 -26.77
N PHE A 90 45.35 2.09 -26.17
CA PHE A 90 44.33 3.08 -25.88
C PHE A 90 43.60 2.73 -24.58
N ASP A 91 43.00 3.75 -23.93
CA ASP A 91 42.20 3.62 -22.75
C ASP A 91 40.76 4.04 -23.04
N LEU A 92 39.82 3.20 -22.56
CA LEU A 92 38.38 3.47 -22.61
C LEU A 92 37.83 3.73 -21.20
N ALA A 93 37.13 4.85 -21.03
CA ALA A 93 36.32 5.06 -19.82
C ALA A 93 34.86 4.71 -20.12
N THR A 94 34.35 3.74 -19.42
CA THR A 94 33.00 3.18 -19.63
C THR A 94 32.12 3.45 -18.45
N THR A 95 30.88 3.86 -18.71
CA THR A 95 29.83 4.04 -17.70
C THR A 95 28.56 3.34 -18.16
N TRP A 96 28.16 2.30 -17.45
CA TRP A 96 26.85 1.68 -17.59
C TRP A 96 25.85 2.35 -16.66
N THR A 97 24.56 2.39 -17.05
CA THR A 97 23.48 2.89 -16.23
C THR A 97 22.37 1.84 -16.13
N PHE A 98 22.06 1.39 -14.92
CA PHE A 98 21.15 0.29 -14.66
C PHE A 98 19.88 0.74 -13.95
N GLY A 99 18.77 0.10 -14.31
CA GLY A 99 17.49 0.22 -13.64
C GLY A 99 16.89 1.63 -13.63
N ALA A 100 15.77 1.78 -12.94
CA ALA A 100 15.09 3.08 -12.78
C ALA A 100 15.82 4.01 -11.79
N ALA A 101 16.57 3.45 -10.85
CA ALA A 101 17.39 4.20 -9.89
C ALA A 101 18.63 4.85 -10.52
N GLY A 102 19.00 4.45 -11.76
CA GLY A 102 20.13 5.03 -12.46
C GLY A 102 21.49 4.63 -11.87
N ASN A 103 21.60 3.41 -11.32
CA ASN A 103 22.85 2.89 -10.78
C ASN A 103 23.96 2.90 -11.82
N GLN A 104 25.14 3.41 -11.48
CA GLN A 104 26.24 3.59 -12.42
C GLN A 104 27.41 2.69 -12.08
N TRP A 105 27.84 1.90 -13.07
CA TRP A 105 29.09 1.16 -13.03
C TRP A 105 30.09 1.81 -13.96
N THR A 106 31.11 2.44 -13.35
CA THR A 106 32.17 3.17 -14.09
C THR A 106 33.50 2.50 -13.88
N TYR A 107 34.25 2.30 -14.99
CA TYR A 107 35.58 1.73 -14.97
C TYR A 107 36.39 2.24 -16.16
N THR A 108 37.70 1.94 -16.16
CA THR A 108 38.61 2.19 -17.29
C THR A 108 39.26 0.87 -17.68
N THR A 109 39.30 0.61 -18.98
CA THR A 109 39.98 -0.56 -19.56
C THR A 109 41.02 -0.11 -20.57
N ALA A 110 42.09 -0.90 -20.68
CA ALA A 110 43.10 -0.70 -21.70
C ALA A 110 42.89 -1.66 -22.89
N GLY A 111 43.09 -1.16 -24.08
CA GLY A 111 43.03 -1.92 -25.32
C GLY A 111 44.28 -1.74 -26.17
N THR A 112 44.44 -2.60 -27.17
CA THR A 112 45.51 -2.49 -28.16
C THR A 112 44.94 -2.52 -29.55
N ALA A 113 45.63 -1.90 -30.50
CA ALA A 113 45.30 -1.95 -31.92
C ALA A 113 46.57 -2.20 -32.73
N ASP A 114 46.44 -2.93 -33.84
CA ASP A 114 47.53 -3.27 -34.75
C ASP A 114 47.21 -2.74 -36.15
N GLU A 115 48.24 -2.22 -36.84
CA GLU A 115 48.14 -1.82 -38.25
C GLU A 115 48.01 -3.07 -39.11
N SER A 116 47.00 -3.13 -39.96
CA SER A 116 46.70 -4.26 -40.83
C SER A 116 46.44 -3.77 -42.25
N GLY A 117 47.47 -3.84 -43.11
CA GLY A 117 47.43 -3.24 -44.44
C GLY A 117 47.33 -1.70 -44.35
N ASP A 118 46.29 -1.15 -44.97
CA ASP A 118 46.06 0.29 -44.98
C ASP A 118 45.17 0.74 -43.80
N ASP A 119 44.72 -0.16 -42.93
CA ASP A 119 43.81 0.13 -41.80
C ASP A 119 44.38 -0.29 -40.45
N TRP A 120 43.71 0.19 -39.37
CA TRP A 120 43.97 -0.23 -38.00
C TRP A 120 42.85 -1.12 -37.51
N LYS A 121 43.17 -2.23 -36.80
CA LYS A 121 42.21 -3.11 -36.15
C LYS A 121 42.43 -3.13 -34.64
N VAL A 122 41.36 -2.95 -33.88
CA VAL A 122 41.35 -3.18 -32.42
C VAL A 122 41.61 -4.67 -32.19
N ARG A 123 42.66 -5.02 -31.45
CA ARG A 123 42.92 -6.41 -31.09
C ARG A 123 41.80 -6.88 -30.16
N TRP A 124 41.02 -7.83 -30.63
CA TRP A 124 39.89 -8.33 -29.86
C TRP A 124 40.38 -9.00 -28.58
N ASN A 125 39.91 -8.45 -27.44
CA ASN A 125 40.06 -9.02 -26.12
C ASN A 125 38.84 -8.58 -25.29
N PRO A 126 38.04 -9.52 -24.72
CA PRO A 126 36.86 -9.17 -23.91
C PRO A 126 37.16 -8.19 -22.79
N VAL A 127 38.34 -8.27 -22.14
CA VAL A 127 38.73 -7.36 -21.04
C VAL A 127 38.84 -5.90 -21.47
N THR A 128 39.07 -5.63 -22.74
CA THR A 128 39.06 -4.27 -23.30
C THR A 128 37.69 -3.63 -23.22
N VAL A 129 36.63 -4.44 -23.21
CA VAL A 129 35.23 -3.96 -23.14
C VAL A 129 34.77 -3.83 -21.70
N ALA A 130 34.96 -4.87 -20.89
CA ALA A 130 34.52 -4.84 -19.49
C ALA A 130 35.37 -5.78 -18.60
N PRO A 131 35.68 -5.38 -17.36
CA PRO A 131 36.32 -6.27 -16.39
C PRO A 131 35.49 -7.52 -16.15
N GLY A 132 36.13 -8.68 -16.16
CA GLY A 132 35.47 -9.97 -15.91
C GLY A 132 34.80 -10.60 -17.12
N LEU A 133 34.67 -9.89 -18.24
CA LEU A 133 34.06 -10.43 -19.47
C LEU A 133 34.92 -11.55 -20.11
N GLU A 134 36.21 -11.58 -19.82
CA GLU A 134 37.11 -12.66 -20.18
C GLU A 134 36.85 -13.97 -19.42
N THR A 135 36.24 -13.88 -18.27
CA THR A 135 35.90 -15.04 -17.41
C THR A 135 34.60 -15.71 -17.84
N GLY A 136 33.65 -14.91 -18.34
CA GLY A 136 32.33 -15.38 -18.79
C GLY A 136 31.31 -14.27 -18.92
N PRO A 137 30.04 -14.61 -19.17
CA PRO A 137 28.99 -13.62 -19.32
C PRO A 137 28.79 -12.81 -18.03
N LEU A 138 28.48 -11.53 -18.21
CA LEU A 138 28.18 -10.62 -17.13
C LEU A 138 26.66 -10.57 -16.87
N SER A 139 26.26 -10.43 -15.61
CA SER A 139 24.89 -10.16 -15.20
C SER A 139 24.82 -8.96 -14.26
N TYR A 140 23.69 -8.24 -14.27
CA TYR A 140 23.37 -7.21 -13.29
C TYR A 140 22.30 -7.74 -12.35
N ASP A 141 22.56 -7.67 -11.05
CA ASP A 141 21.67 -8.15 -10.00
C ASP A 141 21.41 -7.06 -8.94
N THR A 142 20.17 -6.94 -8.48
CA THR A 142 19.86 -6.18 -7.27
C THR A 142 20.21 -7.04 -6.04
N VAL A 143 20.89 -6.45 -5.07
CA VAL A 143 21.33 -7.12 -3.84
C VAL A 143 20.48 -6.63 -2.68
N ALA A 144 19.66 -7.52 -2.12
CA ALA A 144 18.82 -7.19 -0.97
C ALA A 144 19.65 -7.03 0.31
N PRO A 145 19.25 -6.14 1.23
CA PRO A 145 19.84 -6.02 2.55
C PRO A 145 19.82 -7.35 3.33
N GLN A 146 20.91 -7.62 4.05
CA GLN A 146 21.01 -8.78 4.92
C GLN A 146 21.57 -8.37 6.30
N PRO A 147 20.97 -8.84 7.42
CA PRO A 147 19.74 -9.62 7.47
C PRO A 147 18.53 -8.84 6.96
N ALA A 148 17.50 -9.54 6.48
CA ALA A 148 16.27 -8.90 6.08
C ALA A 148 15.56 -8.29 7.29
N ALA A 149 15.04 -7.06 7.14
CA ALA A 149 14.23 -6.42 8.16
C ALA A 149 12.96 -7.24 8.46
N ARG A 150 12.56 -7.28 9.71
CA ARG A 150 11.33 -7.94 10.19
C ARG A 150 10.26 -6.89 10.46
N VAL A 151 9.01 -7.32 10.44
CA VAL A 151 7.90 -6.54 10.99
C VAL A 151 7.56 -7.14 12.35
N LEU A 152 7.60 -6.32 13.39
CA LEU A 152 7.37 -6.72 14.78
C LEU A 152 6.05 -6.14 15.26
N ASP A 153 5.36 -6.85 16.13
CA ASP A 153 4.21 -6.31 16.87
C ASP A 153 4.66 -5.33 17.96
N ARG A 154 3.71 -4.79 18.72
CA ARG A 154 3.97 -3.81 19.79
C ARG A 154 4.92 -4.33 20.89
N ASP A 155 4.87 -5.62 21.17
CA ASP A 155 5.66 -6.26 22.23
C ASP A 155 7.04 -6.74 21.71
N GLY A 156 7.28 -6.61 20.40
CA GLY A 156 8.53 -7.00 19.74
C GLY A 156 8.53 -8.44 19.27
N ALA A 157 7.40 -9.14 19.30
CA ALA A 157 7.26 -10.44 18.66
C ALA A 157 7.20 -10.30 17.14
N GLU A 158 7.69 -11.30 16.43
CA GLU A 158 7.66 -11.29 14.96
C GLU A 158 6.23 -11.41 14.45
N LEU A 159 5.80 -10.40 13.69
CA LEU A 159 4.50 -10.34 13.04
C LEU A 159 4.59 -10.80 11.58
N MET A 160 5.62 -10.32 10.87
CA MET A 160 5.92 -10.73 9.49
C MET A 160 7.44 -10.88 9.31
N THR A 161 7.82 -11.88 8.53
CA THR A 161 9.22 -12.16 8.17
C THR A 161 9.33 -12.56 6.70
N GLN A 162 10.52 -12.44 6.15
CA GLN A 162 10.79 -13.02 4.83
C GLN A 162 10.71 -14.54 4.90
N GLN A 163 9.90 -15.12 4.05
CA GLN A 163 9.72 -16.56 3.93
C GLN A 163 9.83 -16.99 2.47
N VAL A 164 10.37 -18.18 2.24
CA VAL A 164 10.35 -18.79 0.93
C VAL A 164 9.00 -19.46 0.72
N VAL A 165 8.29 -19.06 -0.32
CA VAL A 165 7.11 -19.74 -0.83
C VAL A 165 7.44 -20.40 -2.17
N THR A 166 6.77 -21.48 -2.48
CA THR A 166 6.88 -22.13 -3.78
C THR A 166 5.64 -21.83 -4.60
N LEU A 167 5.84 -21.11 -5.71
CA LEU A 167 4.79 -20.90 -6.70
C LEU A 167 4.60 -22.19 -7.48
N VAL A 168 3.37 -22.73 -7.51
CA VAL A 168 3.02 -23.84 -8.38
C VAL A 168 2.61 -23.29 -9.73
N GLN A 169 3.54 -23.32 -10.68
CA GLN A 169 3.33 -22.78 -12.02
C GLN A 169 2.84 -23.89 -12.97
N LEU A 170 1.78 -23.60 -13.69
CA LEU A 170 1.19 -24.46 -14.71
C LEU A 170 1.57 -23.94 -16.09
N ALA A 171 2.36 -24.71 -16.83
CA ALA A 171 2.62 -24.41 -18.22
C ALA A 171 1.44 -24.88 -19.11
N PRO A 172 1.32 -24.40 -20.36
CA PRO A 172 0.33 -24.92 -21.30
C PRO A 172 0.39 -26.45 -21.43
N GLY A 173 -0.78 -27.08 -21.30
CA GLY A 173 -0.89 -28.55 -21.32
C GLY A 173 -0.79 -29.24 -19.96
N ALA A 174 -0.69 -28.50 -18.85
CA ALA A 174 -0.92 -29.07 -17.53
C ALA A 174 -2.36 -29.56 -17.38
N ASP A 175 -2.58 -30.69 -16.67
CA ASP A 175 -3.93 -31.24 -16.43
C ASP A 175 -4.58 -30.57 -15.21
N PRO A 176 -5.59 -29.70 -15.37
CA PRO A 176 -6.26 -29.03 -14.26
C PRO A 176 -6.93 -29.99 -13.26
N ASN A 177 -7.36 -31.17 -13.70
CA ASN A 177 -7.99 -32.16 -12.79
C ASN A 177 -6.94 -32.77 -11.87
N ALA A 178 -5.78 -33.17 -12.43
CA ALA A 178 -4.69 -33.74 -11.64
C ALA A 178 -4.12 -32.70 -10.64
N VAL A 179 -3.97 -31.45 -11.05
CA VAL A 179 -3.51 -30.37 -10.16
C VAL A 179 -4.53 -30.07 -9.05
N ALA A 180 -5.82 -29.97 -9.38
CA ALA A 180 -6.88 -29.74 -8.39
C ALA A 180 -7.00 -30.89 -7.38
N ALA A 181 -6.78 -32.14 -7.80
CA ALA A 181 -6.76 -33.28 -6.89
C ALA A 181 -5.61 -33.23 -5.86
N VAL A 182 -4.51 -32.55 -6.17
CA VAL A 182 -3.37 -32.36 -5.27
C VAL A 182 -3.56 -31.14 -4.38
N LEU A 183 -4.00 -30.01 -4.93
CA LEU A 183 -4.06 -28.72 -4.25
C LEU A 183 -5.38 -28.42 -3.56
N GLY A 184 -6.50 -28.97 -4.02
CA GLY A 184 -7.84 -28.76 -3.45
C GLY A 184 -7.97 -29.08 -1.95
N PRO A 185 -7.28 -30.11 -1.39
CA PRO A 185 -7.25 -30.33 0.05
C PRO A 185 -6.52 -29.22 0.85
N ILE A 186 -5.63 -28.44 0.21
CA ILE A 186 -4.91 -27.32 0.83
C ILE A 186 -5.74 -26.05 0.72
N ASP A 187 -6.34 -25.83 -0.44
CA ASP A 187 -7.20 -24.68 -0.72
C ASP A 187 -8.42 -25.14 -1.55
N PRO A 188 -9.61 -25.23 -0.93
CA PRO A 188 -10.83 -25.67 -1.62
C PRO A 188 -11.28 -24.75 -2.78
N SER A 189 -10.77 -23.53 -2.89
CA SER A 189 -11.05 -22.62 -4.02
C SER A 189 -10.37 -23.09 -5.31
N ILE A 190 -9.34 -23.93 -5.21
CA ILE A 190 -8.62 -24.51 -6.35
C ILE A 190 -9.38 -25.72 -6.87
N SER A 191 -10.17 -25.51 -7.88
CA SER A 191 -10.91 -26.52 -8.60
C SER A 191 -10.39 -26.70 -10.03
N ALA A 192 -10.69 -27.84 -10.65
CA ALA A 192 -10.37 -28.03 -12.07
C ALA A 192 -11.04 -26.99 -12.97
N ALA A 193 -12.19 -26.45 -12.56
CA ALA A 193 -12.90 -25.42 -13.30
C ALA A 193 -12.19 -24.05 -13.17
N SER A 194 -11.80 -23.65 -11.95
CA SER A 194 -11.06 -22.39 -11.75
C SER A 194 -9.71 -22.40 -12.47
N LEU A 195 -8.95 -23.50 -12.39
CA LEU A 195 -7.67 -23.63 -13.07
C LEU A 195 -7.82 -23.56 -14.60
N ARG A 196 -8.83 -24.23 -15.20
CA ARG A 196 -9.12 -24.11 -16.65
C ARG A 196 -9.39 -22.66 -17.02
N GLN A 197 -10.25 -21.99 -16.28
CA GLN A 197 -10.60 -20.60 -16.54
C GLN A 197 -9.36 -19.69 -16.52
N ASP A 198 -8.45 -19.89 -15.57
CA ASP A 198 -7.23 -19.09 -15.47
C ASP A 198 -6.23 -19.40 -16.60
N MET A 199 -6.07 -20.68 -16.97
CA MET A 199 -5.25 -21.08 -18.10
C MET A 199 -5.80 -20.55 -19.42
N ASP A 200 -7.13 -20.54 -19.61
CA ASP A 200 -7.77 -20.00 -20.81
C ASP A 200 -7.56 -18.48 -20.92
N LYS A 201 -7.71 -17.75 -19.79
CA LYS A 201 -7.42 -16.31 -19.72
C LYS A 201 -5.96 -15.99 -20.02
N ALA A 202 -5.03 -16.87 -19.66
CA ALA A 202 -3.59 -16.66 -19.86
C ALA A 202 -3.12 -16.84 -21.31
N GLN A 203 -3.98 -17.34 -22.21
CA GLN A 203 -3.71 -17.42 -23.65
C GLN A 203 -2.37 -18.11 -23.98
N GLY A 204 -2.08 -19.24 -23.33
CA GLY A 204 -0.86 -20.00 -23.56
C GLY A 204 0.37 -19.53 -22.79
N LYS A 205 0.21 -18.57 -21.86
CA LYS A 205 1.27 -18.23 -20.90
C LYS A 205 1.15 -19.11 -19.65
N PRO A 206 2.25 -19.37 -18.92
CA PRO A 206 2.19 -20.05 -17.64
C PRO A 206 1.31 -19.30 -16.62
N VAL A 207 0.58 -20.06 -15.79
CA VAL A 207 -0.28 -19.52 -14.70
C VAL A 207 0.25 -20.00 -13.37
N THR A 208 0.18 -19.14 -12.34
CA THR A 208 0.43 -19.57 -10.96
C THR A 208 -0.88 -20.04 -10.34
N ALA A 209 -0.97 -21.34 -10.03
CA ALA A 209 -2.14 -21.92 -9.37
C ALA A 209 -2.24 -21.50 -7.91
N ILE A 210 -1.12 -21.53 -7.17
CA ILE A 210 -1.03 -21.17 -5.75
C ILE A 210 0.42 -20.86 -5.37
N ALA A 211 0.60 -20.12 -4.28
CA ALA A 211 1.87 -19.97 -3.59
C ALA A 211 1.83 -20.75 -2.26
N LEU A 212 2.63 -21.80 -2.13
CA LEU A 212 2.67 -22.66 -0.95
C LEU A 212 3.79 -22.25 -0.01
N ARG A 213 3.50 -22.12 1.28
CA ARG A 213 4.52 -22.07 2.33
C ARG A 213 5.17 -23.46 2.50
N ALA A 214 6.35 -23.51 3.09
CA ALA A 214 7.08 -24.78 3.26
C ALA A 214 6.26 -25.88 3.94
N GLY A 215 5.45 -25.55 4.95
CA GLY A 215 4.57 -26.51 5.64
C GLY A 215 3.42 -27.05 4.76
N ASP A 216 2.88 -26.23 3.87
CA ASP A 216 1.83 -26.62 2.93
C ASP A 216 2.41 -27.40 1.72
N LEU A 217 3.64 -27.08 1.32
CA LEU A 217 4.34 -27.75 0.22
C LEU A 217 4.76 -29.17 0.58
N ALA A 218 5.33 -29.36 1.79
CA ALA A 218 5.95 -30.63 2.18
C ALA A 218 5.06 -31.87 1.95
N PRO A 219 3.76 -31.88 2.29
CA PRO A 219 2.92 -33.07 2.10
C PRO A 219 2.53 -33.34 0.63
N VAL A 220 2.76 -32.38 -0.28
CA VAL A 220 2.33 -32.47 -1.70
C VAL A 220 3.48 -32.37 -2.70
N GLN A 221 4.70 -32.12 -2.24
CA GLN A 221 5.87 -31.84 -3.08
C GLN A 221 6.11 -32.92 -4.13
N ASP A 222 6.17 -34.19 -3.72
CA ASP A 222 6.44 -35.32 -4.63
C ASP A 222 5.30 -35.52 -5.63
N ARG A 223 4.06 -35.32 -5.18
CA ARG A 223 2.89 -35.41 -6.04
C ARG A 223 2.87 -34.32 -7.10
N LEU A 224 3.23 -33.08 -6.74
CA LEU A 224 3.36 -31.96 -7.69
C LEU A 224 4.49 -32.20 -8.69
N ALA A 225 5.65 -32.68 -8.22
CA ALA A 225 6.82 -32.95 -9.07
C ALA A 225 6.55 -34.07 -10.10
N ALA A 226 5.61 -34.96 -9.81
CA ALA A 226 5.21 -36.02 -10.75
C ALA A 226 4.23 -35.56 -11.85
N LEU A 227 3.66 -34.35 -11.75
CA LEU A 227 2.69 -33.84 -12.72
C LEU A 227 3.42 -33.19 -13.92
N PRO A 228 3.06 -33.59 -15.18
CA PRO A 228 3.61 -32.96 -16.37
C PRO A 228 3.21 -31.48 -16.46
N ASN A 229 4.12 -30.65 -16.97
CA ASN A 229 3.89 -29.21 -17.17
C ASN A 229 3.56 -28.41 -15.88
N VAL A 230 3.92 -28.95 -14.71
CA VAL A 230 3.84 -28.28 -13.42
C VAL A 230 5.25 -28.03 -12.92
N THR A 231 5.57 -26.77 -12.63
CA THR A 231 6.93 -26.37 -12.20
C THR A 231 6.84 -25.64 -10.87
N PRO A 232 7.51 -26.12 -9.81
CA PRO A 232 7.68 -25.38 -8.57
C PRO A 232 8.73 -24.28 -8.76
N ALA A 233 8.38 -23.03 -8.46
CA ALA A 233 9.28 -21.89 -8.54
C ALA A 233 9.40 -21.22 -7.17
N PRO A 234 10.54 -21.31 -6.47
CA PRO A 234 10.72 -20.68 -5.18
C PRO A 234 10.75 -19.15 -5.34
N GLN A 235 10.07 -18.45 -4.43
CA GLN A 235 10.05 -17.00 -4.35
C GLN A 235 10.10 -16.56 -2.90
N THR A 236 10.93 -15.57 -2.59
CA THR A 236 10.95 -14.95 -1.26
C THR A 236 9.88 -13.87 -1.17
N ARG A 237 9.06 -13.92 -0.10
CA ARG A 237 8.01 -12.92 0.18
C ARG A 237 8.01 -12.56 1.66
N LEU A 238 7.61 -11.32 1.97
CA LEU A 238 7.26 -10.93 3.33
C LEU A 238 5.88 -11.51 3.66
N LEU A 239 5.79 -12.34 4.68
CA LEU A 239 4.55 -13.01 5.10
C LEU A 239 4.41 -12.97 6.60
N THR A 240 3.16 -13.00 7.09
CA THR A 240 2.87 -13.20 8.51
C THR A 240 3.49 -14.51 9.01
N VAL A 241 4.00 -14.52 10.24
CA VAL A 241 4.53 -15.77 10.85
C VAL A 241 3.41 -16.75 11.13
N ASP A 242 2.22 -16.26 11.47
CA ASP A 242 1.00 -17.05 11.61
C ASP A 242 0.15 -16.91 10.33
N LYS A 243 -0.09 -18.04 9.65
CA LYS A 243 -0.89 -18.09 8.42
C LYS A 243 -2.35 -17.63 8.64
N ALA A 244 -2.90 -17.88 9.82
CA ALA A 244 -4.26 -17.52 10.17
C ALA A 244 -4.43 -16.02 10.45
N LEU A 245 -3.33 -15.29 10.66
CA LEU A 245 -3.38 -13.87 10.96
C LEU A 245 -3.59 -13.06 9.69
N THR A 246 -4.77 -12.48 9.57
CA THR A 246 -5.14 -11.58 8.49
C THR A 246 -5.47 -10.20 9.05
N SER A 247 -5.15 -9.15 8.33
CA SER A 247 -5.55 -7.78 8.67
C SER A 247 -5.32 -6.87 7.47
N PRO A 248 -6.26 -6.00 7.12
CA PRO A 248 -6.05 -5.01 6.06
C PRO A 248 -4.94 -4.01 6.40
N ALA A 249 -4.60 -3.85 7.67
CA ALA A 249 -3.50 -2.99 8.11
C ALA A 249 -2.12 -3.53 7.70
N LEU A 250 -1.98 -4.84 7.50
CA LEU A 250 -0.70 -5.45 7.15
C LEU A 250 -0.23 -5.12 5.73
N SER A 251 -1.14 -4.80 4.80
CA SER A 251 -0.78 -4.43 3.44
C SER A 251 0.03 -3.13 3.41
N GLY A 252 -0.42 -2.07 4.10
CA GLY A 252 0.32 -0.81 4.16
C GLY A 252 1.68 -0.94 4.86
N VAL A 253 1.76 -1.80 5.89
CA VAL A 253 3.05 -2.11 6.56
C VAL A 253 3.97 -2.89 5.63
N SER A 254 3.44 -3.83 4.83
CA SER A 254 4.19 -4.55 3.80
C SER A 254 4.73 -3.62 2.73
N ASP A 255 3.92 -2.67 2.26
CA ASP A 255 4.35 -1.67 1.28
C ASP A 255 5.47 -0.79 1.84
N LEU A 256 5.37 -0.35 3.09
CA LEU A 256 6.43 0.40 3.77
C LEU A 256 7.71 -0.42 3.87
N TRP A 257 7.61 -1.69 4.24
CA TRP A 257 8.74 -2.62 4.30
C TRP A 257 9.41 -2.77 2.94
N GLN A 258 8.61 -2.99 1.88
CA GLN A 258 9.13 -3.13 0.52
C GLN A 258 9.86 -1.86 0.06
N HIS A 259 9.24 -0.68 0.24
CA HIS A 259 9.87 0.59 -0.11
C HIS A 259 11.18 0.82 0.65
N SER A 260 11.22 0.49 1.94
CA SER A 260 12.42 0.63 2.76
C SER A 260 13.54 -0.33 2.32
N THR A 261 13.18 -1.56 1.97
CA THR A 261 14.10 -2.58 1.46
C THR A 261 14.65 -2.19 0.09
N ASP A 262 13.79 -1.74 -0.83
CA ASP A 262 14.19 -1.32 -2.18
C ASP A 262 15.09 -0.07 -2.13
N ALA A 263 14.79 0.89 -1.27
CA ALA A 263 15.61 2.09 -1.10
C ALA A 263 17.00 1.81 -0.50
N ALA A 264 17.14 0.70 0.23
CA ALA A 264 18.39 0.27 0.83
C ALA A 264 19.13 -0.80 0.00
N ALA A 265 18.50 -1.32 -1.05
CA ALA A 265 19.10 -2.36 -1.89
C ALA A 265 20.40 -1.88 -2.51
N GLY A 266 21.39 -2.76 -2.51
CA GLY A 266 22.60 -2.65 -3.30
C GLY A 266 22.41 -3.21 -4.70
N TRP A 267 23.50 -3.26 -5.44
CA TRP A 267 23.53 -3.88 -6.75
C TRP A 267 24.92 -4.45 -7.03
N ALA A 268 24.98 -5.45 -7.89
CA ALA A 268 26.23 -6.06 -8.31
C ALA A 268 26.23 -6.37 -9.80
N VAL A 269 27.38 -6.16 -10.45
CA VAL A 269 27.69 -6.77 -11.74
C VAL A 269 28.56 -7.98 -11.47
N ARG A 270 28.13 -9.15 -11.96
CA ARG A 270 28.79 -10.43 -11.71
C ARG A 270 29.27 -11.05 -13.02
N ALA A 271 30.48 -11.57 -12.99
CA ALA A 271 31.02 -12.42 -14.06
C ALA A 271 30.81 -13.89 -13.70
N GLN A 272 30.27 -14.67 -14.62
CA GLN A 272 30.00 -16.09 -14.42
C GLN A 272 31.21 -16.90 -14.90
N GLY A 273 32.10 -17.25 -13.99
CA GLY A 273 33.26 -18.10 -14.26
C GLY A 273 32.99 -19.59 -14.05
N THR A 274 33.98 -20.41 -14.33
CA THR A 274 33.97 -21.87 -14.09
C THR A 274 33.86 -22.21 -12.61
N ASP A 275 34.37 -21.34 -11.73
CA ASP A 275 34.39 -21.51 -10.29
C ASP A 275 33.19 -20.80 -9.57
N GLY A 276 32.21 -20.34 -10.37
CA GLY A 276 31.04 -19.63 -9.93
C GLY A 276 31.04 -18.15 -10.31
N ALA A 277 30.00 -17.44 -9.84
CA ALA A 277 29.84 -16.02 -10.08
C ALA A 277 30.69 -15.19 -9.09
N HIS A 278 31.44 -14.20 -9.60
CA HIS A 278 32.18 -13.24 -8.78
C HIS A 278 31.84 -11.81 -9.16
N THR A 279 31.82 -10.91 -8.17
CA THR A 279 31.46 -9.52 -8.36
C THR A 279 32.61 -8.73 -8.97
N VAL A 280 32.34 -8.04 -10.07
CA VAL A 280 33.30 -7.16 -10.79
C VAL A 280 32.97 -5.68 -10.62
N GLY A 281 31.80 -5.35 -10.11
CA GLY A 281 31.38 -4.00 -9.79
C GLY A 281 30.08 -4.01 -8.97
N GLY A 282 29.80 -2.94 -8.26
CA GLY A 282 28.59 -2.90 -7.45
C GLY A 282 28.63 -1.87 -6.33
N GLN A 283 27.57 -1.90 -5.57
CA GLN A 283 27.40 -1.15 -4.33
C GLN A 283 26.70 -2.05 -3.31
N ASP A 284 27.30 -2.19 -2.13
CA ASP A 284 26.69 -2.97 -1.06
C ASP A 284 25.35 -2.39 -0.61
N PRO A 285 24.39 -3.24 -0.22
CA PRO A 285 23.13 -2.78 0.33
C PRO A 285 23.37 -2.10 1.70
N LYS A 286 22.49 -1.15 2.02
CA LYS A 286 22.47 -0.51 3.34
C LYS A 286 21.67 -1.37 4.32
N PRO A 287 22.04 -1.41 5.62
CA PRO A 287 21.22 -2.07 6.64
C PRO A 287 19.82 -1.42 6.73
N VAL A 288 18.80 -2.24 6.91
CA VAL A 288 17.41 -1.80 7.17
C VAL A 288 17.01 -2.24 8.57
N ALA A 289 16.49 -1.32 9.36
CA ALA A 289 15.99 -1.62 10.70
C ALA A 289 14.64 -2.35 10.62
N ASP A 290 14.35 -3.18 11.63
CA ASP A 290 13.04 -3.79 11.82
C ASP A 290 11.95 -2.71 11.95
N ILE A 291 10.78 -2.98 11.39
CA ILE A 291 9.60 -2.12 11.53
C ILE A 291 8.82 -2.60 12.76
N ARG A 292 8.87 -1.84 13.84
CA ARG A 292 8.03 -2.09 15.01
C ARG A 292 6.67 -1.43 14.79
N THR A 293 5.60 -2.22 14.83
CA THR A 293 4.23 -1.72 14.75
C THR A 293 3.63 -1.51 16.14
N THR A 294 2.49 -0.82 16.19
CA THR A 294 1.66 -0.70 17.39
C THR A 294 0.61 -1.82 17.47
N LEU A 295 0.53 -2.66 16.44
CA LEU A 295 -0.41 -3.77 16.37
C LEU A 295 -0.15 -4.77 17.50
N ASP A 296 -1.23 -5.24 18.10
CA ASP A 296 -1.25 -6.28 19.13
C ASP A 296 -1.75 -7.58 18.50
N THR A 297 -0.84 -8.56 18.38
CA THR A 297 -1.16 -9.85 17.75
C THR A 297 -2.32 -10.58 18.45
N GLY A 298 -2.42 -10.46 19.78
CA GLY A 298 -3.53 -11.04 20.56
C GLY A 298 -4.85 -10.36 20.23
N MET A 299 -4.86 -9.01 20.12
CA MET A 299 -6.07 -8.26 19.74
C MET A 299 -6.49 -8.52 18.30
N LEU A 300 -5.54 -8.65 17.37
CA LEU A 300 -5.85 -9.04 15.99
C LEU A 300 -6.57 -10.38 15.94
N ARG A 301 -6.04 -11.42 16.61
CA ARG A 301 -6.70 -12.74 16.66
C ARG A 301 -8.08 -12.69 17.32
N ARG A 302 -8.26 -11.87 18.37
CA ARG A 302 -9.56 -11.70 19.02
C ARG A 302 -10.57 -10.98 18.11
N ALA A 303 -10.12 -9.98 17.34
CA ALA A 303 -10.97 -9.29 16.39
C ALA A 303 -11.44 -10.25 15.29
N ASP A 304 -10.53 -11.04 14.71
CA ASP A 304 -10.87 -12.05 13.70
C ASP A 304 -11.86 -13.08 14.26
N ALA A 305 -11.60 -13.62 15.46
CA ALA A 305 -12.48 -14.58 16.11
C ALA A 305 -13.86 -13.99 16.43
N ALA A 306 -13.92 -12.70 16.80
CA ALA A 306 -15.18 -12.00 17.10
C ALA A 306 -16.02 -11.77 15.83
N LEU A 307 -15.40 -11.59 14.68
CA LEU A 307 -16.06 -11.34 13.40
C LEU A 307 -16.39 -12.63 12.62
N ALA A 308 -15.65 -13.70 12.84
CA ALA A 308 -15.78 -14.97 12.10
C ALA A 308 -17.22 -15.54 12.03
N PRO A 309 -18.07 -15.45 13.09
CA PRO A 309 -19.44 -15.97 13.01
C PRO A 309 -20.40 -15.14 12.15
N ILE A 310 -19.99 -13.96 11.68
CA ILE A 310 -20.86 -13.04 10.92
C ILE A 310 -20.81 -13.39 9.44
N PRO A 311 -21.95 -13.72 8.80
CA PRO A 311 -21.97 -14.16 7.41
C PRO A 311 -21.89 -13.02 6.39
N THR A 312 -22.16 -11.79 6.82
CA THR A 312 -22.09 -10.57 5.99
C THR A 312 -20.78 -9.82 6.22
N PRO A 313 -20.40 -8.85 5.37
CA PRO A 313 -19.17 -8.07 5.57
C PRO A 313 -19.12 -7.43 6.95
N ALA A 314 -18.07 -7.70 7.71
CA ALA A 314 -17.89 -7.16 9.05
C ALA A 314 -16.45 -6.70 9.29
N ALA A 315 -16.30 -5.59 10.01
CA ALA A 315 -15.02 -4.97 10.31
C ALA A 315 -14.98 -4.46 11.76
N MET A 316 -13.78 -4.50 12.35
CA MET A 316 -13.50 -3.97 13.68
C MET A 316 -12.18 -3.20 13.67
N VAL A 317 -12.17 -2.02 14.28
CA VAL A 317 -10.98 -1.23 14.51
C VAL A 317 -10.85 -0.94 15.99
N VAL A 318 -9.65 -1.13 16.53
CA VAL A 318 -9.33 -0.89 17.95
C VAL A 318 -8.16 0.07 18.05
N LEU A 319 -8.35 1.17 18.75
CA LEU A 319 -7.36 2.21 18.97
C LEU A 319 -7.06 2.34 20.47
N ARG A 320 -5.87 2.83 20.79
CA ARG A 320 -5.52 3.28 22.14
C ARG A 320 -5.70 4.79 22.22
N PRO A 321 -6.72 5.30 22.95
CA PRO A 321 -6.96 6.73 23.06
C PRO A 321 -5.77 7.55 23.54
N SER A 322 -5.05 7.08 24.57
CA SER A 322 -3.94 7.83 25.19
C SER A 322 -2.75 8.09 24.29
N THR A 323 -2.53 7.26 23.24
CA THR A 323 -1.35 7.36 22.35
C THR A 323 -1.69 7.50 20.87
N GLY A 324 -2.93 7.18 20.49
CA GLY A 324 -3.33 7.07 19.07
C GLY A 324 -2.90 5.75 18.41
N ASP A 325 -2.33 4.81 19.15
CA ASP A 325 -1.89 3.52 18.60
C ASP A 325 -3.06 2.74 17.98
N VAL A 326 -2.85 2.26 16.77
CA VAL A 326 -3.74 1.28 16.12
C VAL A 326 -3.36 -0.10 16.64
N LEU A 327 -4.22 -0.66 17.50
CA LEU A 327 -3.93 -1.94 18.17
C LEU A 327 -4.40 -3.14 17.36
N ALA A 328 -5.55 -3.02 16.70
CA ALA A 328 -6.07 -4.06 15.83
C ALA A 328 -6.97 -3.48 14.74
N VAL A 329 -6.91 -4.12 13.57
CA VAL A 329 -7.85 -3.91 12.45
C VAL A 329 -8.21 -5.29 11.94
N GLY A 330 -9.44 -5.73 12.18
CA GLY A 330 -9.96 -7.03 11.76
C GLY A 330 -11.05 -6.89 10.71
N GLN A 331 -11.13 -7.86 9.81
CA GLN A 331 -12.20 -8.04 8.85
C GLN A 331 -12.50 -9.53 8.70
N ASN A 332 -13.75 -9.88 8.37
CA ASN A 332 -14.08 -11.24 7.98
C ASN A 332 -13.93 -11.44 6.46
N ALA A 333 -13.94 -12.67 5.99
CA ALA A 333 -13.76 -12.99 4.57
C ALA A 333 -14.73 -12.27 3.61
N PRO A 334 -16.05 -12.10 3.91
CA PRO A 334 -16.93 -11.27 3.09
C PRO A 334 -16.52 -9.79 3.00
N ALA A 335 -15.90 -9.25 4.05
CA ALA A 335 -15.36 -7.88 4.04
C ALA A 335 -14.07 -7.79 3.24
N ASP A 336 -13.17 -8.77 3.37
CA ASP A 336 -11.91 -8.84 2.61
C ASP A 336 -12.14 -8.85 1.10
N ALA A 337 -13.22 -9.49 0.66
CA ALA A 337 -13.63 -9.50 -0.75
C ALA A 337 -14.00 -8.10 -1.29
N GLN A 338 -14.30 -7.13 -0.40
CA GLN A 338 -14.60 -5.74 -0.75
C GLN A 338 -13.38 -4.80 -0.61
N GLY A 339 -12.22 -5.35 -0.22
CA GLY A 339 -11.01 -4.58 0.06
C GLY A 339 -10.91 -4.11 1.51
N PRO A 340 -10.07 -3.10 1.82
CA PRO A 340 -9.78 -2.68 3.20
C PRO A 340 -10.90 -1.81 3.80
N ILE A 341 -12.13 -2.34 3.88
CA ILE A 341 -13.29 -1.56 4.30
C ILE A 341 -13.20 -1.05 5.74
N ALA A 342 -12.46 -1.73 6.61
CA ALA A 342 -12.20 -1.27 7.96
C ALA A 342 -11.50 0.10 8.02
N LEU A 343 -10.64 0.37 7.03
CA LEU A 343 -9.81 1.58 6.97
C LEU A 343 -10.37 2.66 6.05
N THR A 344 -11.00 2.27 4.94
CA THR A 344 -11.38 3.19 3.85
C THR A 344 -12.82 3.07 3.38
N GLY A 345 -13.56 2.04 3.81
CA GLY A 345 -14.96 1.85 3.42
C GLY A 345 -15.86 2.94 4.01
N LEU A 346 -16.64 3.63 3.19
CA LEU A 346 -17.51 4.71 3.61
C LEU A 346 -18.98 4.27 3.62
N TYR A 347 -19.58 4.27 4.80
CA TYR A 347 -20.96 3.85 5.04
C TYR A 347 -21.69 4.89 5.90
N PRO A 348 -23.02 5.02 5.79
CA PRO A 348 -23.78 5.83 6.75
C PRO A 348 -23.54 5.31 8.18
N PRO A 349 -23.10 6.17 9.13
CA PRO A 349 -22.85 5.74 10.51
C PRO A 349 -24.12 5.54 11.34
N GLY A 350 -25.27 5.96 10.83
CA GLY A 350 -26.54 5.91 11.53
C GLY A 350 -26.44 6.52 12.93
N SER A 351 -27.14 5.94 13.88
CA SER A 351 -27.23 6.48 15.23
C SER A 351 -25.92 6.58 16.03
N THR A 352 -24.79 5.99 15.56
CA THR A 352 -23.49 6.25 16.20
C THR A 352 -23.05 7.70 16.01
N PHE A 353 -23.49 8.36 14.95
CA PHE A 353 -23.23 9.78 14.68
C PHE A 353 -23.93 10.72 15.68
N LYS A 354 -24.92 10.25 16.45
CA LYS A 354 -25.56 11.04 17.50
C LYS A 354 -24.57 11.49 18.57
N THR A 355 -23.43 10.81 18.71
CA THR A 355 -22.29 11.26 19.52
C THR A 355 -21.79 12.64 19.06
N VAL A 356 -21.71 12.84 17.73
CA VAL A 356 -21.35 14.13 17.12
C VAL A 356 -22.48 15.16 17.33
N THR A 357 -23.72 14.75 17.11
CA THR A 357 -24.89 15.64 17.19
C THR A 357 -25.10 16.19 18.60
N VAL A 358 -25.02 15.35 19.63
CA VAL A 358 -25.15 15.84 21.03
C VAL A 358 -23.95 16.69 21.42
N SER A 359 -22.73 16.35 21.00
CA SER A 359 -21.55 17.19 21.21
C SER A 359 -21.76 18.60 20.64
N ALA A 360 -22.27 18.69 19.41
CA ALA A 360 -22.57 19.98 18.76
C ALA A 360 -23.64 20.78 19.53
N ALA A 361 -24.75 20.13 19.95
CA ALA A 361 -25.85 20.78 20.66
C ALA A 361 -25.45 21.27 22.06
N LEU A 362 -24.64 20.48 22.77
CA LEU A 362 -24.07 20.85 24.08
C LEU A 362 -23.13 22.06 23.95
N GLN A 363 -22.21 22.03 22.95
CA GLN A 363 -21.30 23.15 22.69
C GLN A 363 -22.05 24.43 22.29
N ALA A 364 -23.16 24.32 21.58
CA ALA A 364 -24.01 25.45 21.21
C ALA A 364 -24.82 26.01 22.38
N GLY A 365 -24.78 25.38 23.58
CA GLY A 365 -25.56 25.77 24.76
C GLY A 365 -27.05 25.59 24.58
N GLN A 366 -27.49 24.78 23.62
CA GLN A 366 -28.92 24.52 23.40
C GLN A 366 -29.53 23.68 24.53
N VAL A 367 -28.75 22.76 25.06
CA VAL A 367 -29.16 21.74 26.05
C VAL A 367 -28.03 21.38 26.99
N THR A 368 -28.37 20.69 28.09
CA THR A 368 -27.48 19.92 28.97
C THR A 368 -27.96 18.46 28.96
N ALA A 369 -27.19 17.53 29.52
CA ALA A 369 -27.59 16.13 29.62
C ALA A 369 -28.95 15.95 30.31
N ASP A 370 -29.29 16.80 31.31
CA ASP A 370 -30.53 16.75 32.09
C ASP A 370 -31.69 17.52 31.44
N THR A 371 -31.48 18.23 30.34
CA THR A 371 -32.55 18.97 29.68
C THR A 371 -33.66 18.03 29.25
N MET A 372 -34.89 18.33 29.68
CA MET A 372 -36.08 17.57 29.28
C MET A 372 -36.41 17.83 27.82
N VAL A 373 -36.43 16.76 27.03
CA VAL A 373 -36.66 16.79 25.58
C VAL A 373 -37.79 15.86 25.17
N ALA A 374 -38.54 16.22 24.14
CA ALA A 374 -39.56 15.33 23.57
C ALA A 374 -38.92 14.24 22.73
N CYS A 375 -39.43 13.02 22.86
CA CYS A 375 -39.06 11.86 22.05
C CYS A 375 -40.32 11.12 21.55
N PRO A 376 -41.15 11.76 20.70
CA PRO A 376 -42.34 11.11 20.16
C PRO A 376 -41.92 10.01 19.16
N GLY A 377 -42.79 9.01 18.95
CA GLY A 377 -42.55 7.86 18.09
C GLY A 377 -42.26 8.23 16.64
N THR A 378 -42.83 9.35 16.16
CA THR A 378 -42.60 9.92 14.82
C THR A 378 -42.83 11.42 14.89
N GLU A 379 -42.06 12.21 14.14
CA GLU A 379 -42.22 13.65 14.07
C GLU A 379 -41.91 14.17 12.68
N ASN A 380 -42.70 15.16 12.20
CA ASN A 380 -42.35 15.94 11.01
C ASN A 380 -41.48 17.14 11.43
N ILE A 381 -40.21 17.13 11.08
CA ILE A 381 -39.27 18.20 11.39
C ILE A 381 -38.89 18.90 10.10
N GLU A 382 -39.35 20.16 9.93
CA GLU A 382 -39.04 20.96 8.75
C GLU A 382 -39.38 20.27 7.40
N GLY A 383 -40.50 19.55 7.38
CA GLY A 383 -40.97 18.80 6.20
C GLY A 383 -40.37 17.39 6.06
N ARG A 384 -39.47 17.02 6.95
CA ARG A 384 -38.90 15.66 6.98
C ARG A 384 -39.57 14.81 8.05
N GLN A 385 -40.20 13.71 7.63
CA GLN A 385 -40.80 12.74 8.54
C GLN A 385 -39.70 11.84 9.12
N ILE A 386 -39.53 11.87 10.44
CA ILE A 386 -38.52 11.09 11.16
C ILE A 386 -39.21 10.14 12.12
N PRO A 387 -39.13 8.82 11.92
CA PRO A 387 -39.56 7.83 12.92
C PRO A 387 -38.39 7.47 13.85
N ASN A 388 -38.75 7.10 15.08
CA ASN A 388 -37.87 6.26 15.90
C ASN A 388 -37.95 4.80 15.43
N ASP A 389 -36.92 4.01 15.72
CA ASP A 389 -36.92 2.57 15.43
C ASP A 389 -38.18 1.90 16.06
N ASN A 390 -38.90 1.11 15.24
CA ASN A 390 -40.19 0.54 15.65
C ASN A 390 -41.20 1.57 16.25
N HIS A 391 -41.09 2.84 15.91
CA HIS A 391 -41.94 3.94 16.36
C HIS A 391 -42.06 4.05 17.88
N PHE A 392 -41.02 3.67 18.65
CA PHE A 392 -41.06 3.80 20.11
C PHE A 392 -41.25 5.27 20.51
N ASP A 393 -42.03 5.48 21.55
CA ASP A 393 -42.36 6.80 22.12
C ASP A 393 -41.96 6.82 23.59
N LEU A 394 -41.14 7.80 24.01
CA LEU A 394 -40.73 7.97 25.40
C LEU A 394 -41.44 9.15 26.06
N GLY A 395 -42.30 9.88 25.32
CA GLY A 395 -42.86 11.13 25.80
C GLY A 395 -41.77 12.20 25.98
N THR A 396 -41.72 12.79 27.19
CA THR A 396 -40.69 13.78 27.55
C THR A 396 -39.73 13.16 28.56
N VAL A 397 -38.44 13.08 28.19
CA VAL A 397 -37.38 12.46 29.00
C VAL A 397 -36.14 13.35 29.02
N PRO A 398 -35.21 13.16 29.99
CA PRO A 398 -33.90 13.82 29.92
C PRO A 398 -33.15 13.49 28.62
N LEU A 399 -32.33 14.42 28.16
CA LEU A 399 -31.53 14.22 26.93
C LEU A 399 -30.63 12.98 27.00
N HIS A 400 -30.01 12.70 28.16
CA HIS A 400 -29.19 11.52 28.36
C HIS A 400 -29.98 10.22 28.09
N THR A 401 -31.25 10.14 28.51
CA THR A 401 -32.13 8.99 28.25
C THR A 401 -32.53 8.92 26.75
N ALA A 402 -32.87 10.06 26.13
CA ALA A 402 -33.16 10.11 24.71
C ALA A 402 -31.96 9.63 23.87
N PHE A 403 -30.73 10.00 24.25
CA PHE A 403 -29.51 9.51 23.63
C PHE A 403 -29.28 8.01 23.84
N ALA A 404 -29.40 7.56 25.11
CA ALA A 404 -29.19 6.16 25.48
C ALA A 404 -30.18 5.20 24.80
N ARG A 405 -31.42 5.64 24.59
CA ARG A 405 -32.47 4.92 23.86
C ARG A 405 -32.45 5.20 22.37
N SER A 406 -31.49 6.01 21.90
CA SER A 406 -31.27 6.29 20.47
C SER A 406 -32.42 7.03 19.76
N CYS A 407 -33.09 7.98 20.42
CA CYS A 407 -34.21 8.74 19.89
C CYS A 407 -33.82 9.56 18.63
N ASN A 408 -34.43 9.25 17.48
CA ASN A 408 -34.19 9.95 16.23
C ASN A 408 -34.84 11.34 16.21
N THR A 409 -36.09 11.41 16.69
CA THR A 409 -36.90 12.65 16.69
C THR A 409 -36.23 13.74 17.54
N THR A 410 -35.72 13.40 18.72
CA THR A 410 -34.93 14.33 19.55
C THR A 410 -33.69 14.82 18.81
N MET A 411 -32.89 13.90 18.22
CA MET A 411 -31.64 14.26 17.57
C MET A 411 -31.82 15.11 16.31
N GLY A 412 -32.86 14.80 15.51
CA GLY A 412 -33.23 15.64 14.37
C GLY A 412 -33.64 17.06 14.81
N ARG A 413 -34.37 17.17 15.94
CA ARG A 413 -34.77 18.46 16.51
C ARG A 413 -33.56 19.27 16.99
N LEU A 414 -32.56 18.64 17.61
CA LEU A 414 -31.32 19.31 17.99
C LEU A 414 -30.50 19.76 16.78
N ALA A 415 -30.39 18.89 15.80
CA ALA A 415 -29.57 19.15 14.62
C ALA A 415 -30.13 20.31 13.77
N VAL A 416 -31.45 20.42 13.62
CA VAL A 416 -32.07 21.50 12.83
C VAL A 416 -31.77 22.89 13.38
N ASN A 417 -31.55 23.01 14.68
CA ASN A 417 -31.23 24.26 15.38
C ASN A 417 -29.72 24.63 15.28
N LEU A 418 -28.88 23.76 14.76
CA LEU A 418 -27.48 24.05 14.52
C LEU A 418 -27.30 24.91 13.26
N PRO A 419 -26.21 25.69 13.15
CA PRO A 419 -25.86 26.34 11.88
C PRO A 419 -25.55 25.30 10.80
N PRO A 420 -25.60 25.68 9.51
CA PRO A 420 -25.38 24.76 8.39
C PRO A 420 -24.10 23.91 8.48
N ASP A 421 -23.02 24.46 9.03
CA ASP A 421 -21.71 23.81 9.21
C ASP A 421 -21.51 23.22 10.62
N GLY A 422 -22.52 23.29 11.49
CA GLY A 422 -22.43 22.89 12.89
C GLY A 422 -22.05 21.42 13.07
N LEU A 423 -22.70 20.52 12.33
CA LEU A 423 -22.36 19.09 12.34
C LEU A 423 -20.96 18.82 11.74
N THR A 424 -20.62 19.52 10.65
CA THR A 424 -19.30 19.41 9.98
C THR A 424 -18.17 19.78 10.95
N ARG A 425 -18.31 20.89 11.68
CA ARG A 425 -17.31 21.31 12.69
C ARG A 425 -17.21 20.33 13.84
N ALA A 426 -18.33 19.93 14.43
CA ALA A 426 -18.34 18.99 15.54
C ALA A 426 -17.78 17.61 15.16
N ALA A 427 -18.06 17.15 13.94
CA ALA A 427 -17.48 15.93 13.39
C ALA A 427 -15.94 16.04 13.27
N ALA A 428 -15.44 17.14 12.73
CA ALA A 428 -13.99 17.38 12.62
C ALA A 428 -13.32 17.44 14.00
N GLN A 429 -13.96 18.08 15.00
CA GLN A 429 -13.47 18.10 16.39
C GLN A 429 -13.35 16.71 17.01
N LEU A 430 -14.13 15.74 16.53
CA LEU A 430 -14.08 14.34 16.94
C LEU A 430 -13.24 13.47 15.96
N GLY A 431 -12.55 14.09 14.99
CA GLY A 431 -11.66 13.41 14.05
C GLY A 431 -12.34 12.89 12.79
N LEU A 432 -13.67 13.01 12.65
CA LEU A 432 -14.39 12.56 11.47
C LEU A 432 -14.34 13.62 10.36
N GLY A 433 -13.85 13.21 9.17
CA GLY A 433 -13.56 14.12 8.05
C GLY A 433 -12.21 14.82 8.16
N VAL A 434 -11.35 14.38 9.07
CA VAL A 434 -9.93 14.76 9.14
C VAL A 434 -9.11 13.64 8.52
N ASP A 435 -8.32 13.95 7.50
CA ASP A 435 -7.48 12.97 6.82
C ASP A 435 -6.08 12.91 7.42
N PHE A 436 -5.51 11.69 7.49
CA PHE A 436 -4.19 11.47 8.08
C PHE A 436 -3.25 10.84 7.06
N THR A 437 -2.02 11.36 7.00
CA THR A 437 -0.90 10.70 6.35
C THR A 437 -0.07 10.01 7.42
N ALA A 438 -0.08 8.67 7.43
CA ALA A 438 0.66 7.86 8.39
C ALA A 438 1.52 6.82 7.66
N PRO A 439 2.80 6.63 8.04
CA PRO A 439 3.62 5.56 7.48
C PRO A 439 2.95 4.19 7.72
N GLY A 440 2.91 3.36 6.69
CA GLY A 440 2.35 1.99 6.79
C GLY A 440 0.82 1.90 6.85
N MET A 441 0.09 3.01 6.66
CA MET A 441 -1.38 2.98 6.71
C MET A 441 -2.01 4.02 5.79
N THR A 442 -3.04 3.62 5.06
CA THR A 442 -3.93 4.51 4.31
C THR A 442 -5.32 4.43 4.93
N THR A 443 -5.87 5.56 5.33
CA THR A 443 -7.18 5.66 5.97
C THR A 443 -8.02 6.76 5.36
N VAL A 444 -9.34 6.58 5.45
CA VAL A 444 -10.34 7.63 5.21
C VAL A 444 -11.26 7.64 6.43
N THR A 445 -11.37 8.76 7.12
CA THR A 445 -12.20 8.82 8.34
C THR A 445 -13.68 8.95 8.03
N GLY A 446 -14.06 9.76 7.05
CA GLY A 446 -15.44 9.97 6.65
C GLY A 446 -15.67 11.29 5.94
N LYS A 447 -16.94 11.58 5.67
CA LYS A 447 -17.39 12.85 5.08
C LYS A 447 -18.62 13.36 5.82
N VAL A 448 -18.57 14.60 6.26
CA VAL A 448 -19.69 15.31 6.89
C VAL A 448 -19.84 16.67 6.18
N PRO A 449 -20.60 16.74 5.08
CA PRO A 449 -20.77 17.96 4.31
C PRO A 449 -21.56 19.02 5.09
N THR A 450 -21.44 20.28 4.70
CA THR A 450 -22.29 21.37 5.19
C THR A 450 -23.74 21.12 4.81
N ALA A 451 -24.67 21.19 5.76
CA ALA A 451 -26.10 20.95 5.57
C ALA A 451 -26.87 22.27 5.39
N ASP A 452 -26.97 22.77 4.15
CA ASP A 452 -27.52 24.07 3.84
C ASP A 452 -29.04 24.17 4.07
N THR A 453 -29.76 23.04 4.02
CA THR A 453 -31.20 22.99 4.28
C THR A 453 -31.53 22.37 5.64
N SER A 454 -32.65 22.78 6.24
CA SER A 454 -33.15 22.20 7.48
C SER A 454 -33.39 20.70 7.38
N ALA A 455 -33.97 20.24 6.27
CA ALA A 455 -34.21 18.82 6.02
C ALA A 455 -32.90 17.99 6.00
N LEU A 456 -31.83 18.50 5.38
CA LEU A 456 -30.53 17.85 5.40
C LEU A 456 -29.93 17.80 6.80
N ARG A 457 -30.03 18.88 7.59
CA ARG A 457 -29.56 18.90 8.99
C ARG A 457 -30.25 17.84 9.84
N VAL A 458 -31.57 17.66 9.63
CA VAL A 458 -32.33 16.62 10.35
C VAL A 458 -31.84 15.24 10.02
N GLU A 459 -31.66 14.89 8.73
CA GLU A 459 -31.15 13.58 8.29
C GLU A 459 -29.72 13.35 8.73
N GLU A 460 -28.84 14.33 8.48
CA GLU A 460 -27.43 14.23 8.84
C GLU A 460 -27.25 14.17 10.36
N GLY A 461 -28.12 14.80 11.15
CA GLY A 461 -28.10 14.74 12.61
C GLY A 461 -28.39 13.36 13.22
N ILE A 462 -28.98 12.46 12.45
CA ILE A 462 -29.16 11.05 12.86
C ILE A 462 -28.17 10.10 12.17
N GLY A 463 -27.18 10.66 11.44
CA GLY A 463 -26.13 9.90 10.77
C GLY A 463 -26.57 9.26 9.45
N GLN A 464 -27.57 9.87 8.81
CA GLN A 464 -28.12 9.48 7.51
C GLN A 464 -27.81 10.56 6.45
N GLY A 465 -28.49 10.54 5.32
CA GLY A 465 -28.34 11.53 4.26
C GLY A 465 -26.97 11.43 3.58
N ARG A 466 -26.17 12.51 3.64
CA ARG A 466 -24.85 12.59 2.98
C ARG A 466 -23.67 12.27 3.90
N VAL A 467 -23.94 12.02 5.19
CA VAL A 467 -22.91 11.66 6.16
C VAL A 467 -22.42 10.23 5.89
N THR A 468 -21.10 10.07 5.77
CA THR A 468 -20.48 8.75 5.70
C THR A 468 -19.28 8.67 6.62
N ALA A 469 -19.01 7.49 7.17
CA ALA A 469 -17.87 7.21 8.02
C ALA A 469 -17.29 5.84 7.70
N SER A 470 -15.99 5.68 7.92
CA SER A 470 -15.36 4.38 7.94
C SER A 470 -15.41 3.80 9.37
N PRO A 471 -15.24 2.47 9.53
CA PRO A 471 -15.03 1.88 10.86
C PRO A 471 -13.85 2.52 11.60
N PHE A 472 -12.77 2.82 10.89
CA PHE A 472 -11.62 3.56 11.43
C PHE A 472 -12.03 4.96 11.94
N GLY A 473 -12.78 5.72 11.13
CA GLY A 473 -13.25 7.05 11.53
C GLY A 473 -14.14 7.03 12.76
N MET A 474 -15.02 6.04 12.88
CA MET A 474 -15.89 5.90 14.06
C MET A 474 -15.12 5.42 15.29
N ALA A 475 -14.07 4.60 15.13
CA ALA A 475 -13.15 4.28 16.23
C ALA A 475 -12.38 5.53 16.70
N LEU A 476 -11.99 6.40 15.76
CA LEU A 476 -11.32 7.66 16.08
C LEU A 476 -12.25 8.63 16.82
N VAL A 477 -13.55 8.69 16.47
CA VAL A 477 -14.56 9.43 17.25
C VAL A 477 -14.59 8.94 18.70
N ALA A 478 -14.67 7.62 18.92
CA ALA A 478 -14.66 7.06 20.27
C ALA A 478 -13.33 7.35 21.00
N ALA A 479 -12.20 7.23 20.33
CA ALA A 479 -10.89 7.54 20.89
C ALA A 479 -10.77 9.02 21.29
N THR A 480 -11.32 9.93 20.49
CA THR A 480 -11.35 11.37 20.78
C THR A 480 -12.22 11.68 21.99
N VAL A 481 -13.40 11.06 22.11
CA VAL A 481 -14.26 11.20 23.30
C VAL A 481 -13.53 10.71 24.55
N ALA A 482 -12.77 9.61 24.46
CA ALA A 482 -12.01 9.08 25.59
C ALA A 482 -10.84 9.99 25.98
N HIS A 483 -10.06 10.44 25.00
CA HIS A 483 -8.79 11.16 25.18
C HIS A 483 -8.99 12.66 25.48
N GLY A 484 -10.01 13.28 24.90
CA GLY A 484 -10.24 14.74 25.03
C GLY A 484 -9.82 15.58 23.84
N SER A 485 -9.05 15.02 22.91
CA SER A 485 -8.66 15.61 21.63
C SER A 485 -8.39 14.49 20.62
N VAL A 486 -8.36 14.82 19.35
CA VAL A 486 -8.11 13.82 18.29
C VAL A 486 -6.70 13.25 18.46
N PRO A 487 -6.55 11.96 18.82
CA PRO A 487 -5.24 11.34 18.91
C PRO A 487 -4.68 11.11 17.50
N ALA A 488 -3.36 11.23 17.34
CA ALA A 488 -2.71 10.97 16.04
C ALA A 488 -2.61 9.46 15.78
N PRO A 489 -3.32 8.92 14.78
CA PRO A 489 -3.29 7.49 14.53
C PRO A 489 -1.88 7.02 14.19
N THR A 490 -1.41 6.01 14.90
CA THR A 490 -0.04 5.50 14.80
C THR A 490 -0.07 3.99 14.59
N ILE A 491 0.49 3.51 13.47
CA ILE A 491 0.65 2.07 13.23
C ILE A 491 2.12 1.65 13.27
N VAL A 492 3.04 2.56 12.91
CA VAL A 492 4.49 2.35 13.06
C VAL A 492 4.94 3.09 14.31
N ALA A 493 5.46 2.37 15.28
CA ALA A 493 5.89 2.91 16.56
C ALA A 493 6.85 4.10 16.39
N GLY A 494 6.56 5.21 17.06
CA GLY A 494 7.33 6.44 16.96
C GLY A 494 7.10 7.27 15.69
N SER A 495 6.14 6.89 14.84
CA SER A 495 5.84 7.60 13.58
C SER A 495 4.34 7.92 13.51
N PRO A 496 3.85 8.87 14.33
CA PRO A 496 2.44 9.24 14.37
C PRO A 496 1.98 9.83 13.04
N GLY A 497 0.72 9.59 12.71
CA GLY A 497 0.06 10.16 11.56
C GLY A 497 -0.03 11.68 11.65
N LYS A 498 0.11 12.35 10.52
CA LYS A 498 -0.03 13.80 10.41
C LYS A 498 -1.40 14.13 9.83
N ALA A 499 -2.19 14.87 10.58
CA ALA A 499 -3.50 15.37 10.14
C ALA A 499 -3.36 16.47 9.07
N ASP A 500 -4.31 16.51 8.13
CA ASP A 500 -4.44 17.57 7.13
C ASP A 500 -4.88 18.91 7.76
N ARG A 501 -5.55 18.85 8.91
CA ARG A 501 -6.02 19.98 9.71
C ARG A 501 -6.05 19.62 11.19
N THR A 502 -5.99 20.62 12.05
CA THR A 502 -6.09 20.46 13.51
C THR A 502 -7.33 21.21 13.99
N PRO A 503 -8.46 20.52 14.20
CA PRO A 503 -9.67 21.15 14.76
C PRO A 503 -9.44 21.60 16.21
N ASP A 504 -10.19 22.62 16.65
CA ASP A 504 -10.24 22.97 18.05
C ASP A 504 -10.78 21.79 18.87
N PRO A 505 -10.25 21.49 20.06
CA PRO A 505 -10.74 20.39 20.88
C PRO A 505 -12.16 20.66 21.38
N VAL A 506 -12.92 19.58 21.58
CA VAL A 506 -14.22 19.67 22.27
C VAL A 506 -13.97 20.04 23.73
N PRO A 507 -14.72 21.00 24.33
CA PRO A 507 -14.58 21.33 25.75
C PRO A 507 -14.76 20.11 26.65
N ALA A 508 -13.89 19.94 27.65
CA ALA A 508 -13.91 18.77 28.54
C ALA A 508 -15.29 18.53 29.23
N PRO A 509 -16.02 19.55 29.71
CA PRO A 509 -17.34 19.32 30.29
C PRO A 509 -18.35 18.70 29.32
N VAL A 510 -18.25 19.07 28.01
CA VAL A 510 -19.10 18.47 26.95
C VAL A 510 -18.78 17.00 26.76
N LEU A 511 -17.48 16.65 26.74
CA LEU A 511 -17.07 15.24 26.62
C LEU A 511 -17.47 14.41 27.83
N ASP A 512 -17.47 15.00 29.05
CA ASP A 512 -17.91 14.31 30.26
C ASP A 512 -19.42 14.01 30.22
N GLU A 513 -20.22 14.94 29.71
CA GLU A 513 -21.65 14.69 29.47
C GLU A 513 -21.85 13.60 28.40
N VAL A 514 -21.10 13.64 27.28
CA VAL A 514 -21.18 12.62 26.24
C VAL A 514 -20.80 11.24 26.80
N LYS A 515 -19.72 11.13 27.58
CA LYS A 515 -19.30 9.87 28.25
C LYS A 515 -20.41 9.34 29.16
N SER A 516 -21.06 10.22 29.97
CA SER A 516 -22.18 9.86 30.84
C SER A 516 -23.34 9.26 30.03
N MET A 517 -23.71 9.89 28.91
CA MET A 517 -24.77 9.39 28.02
C MET A 517 -24.38 8.05 27.38
N MET A 518 -23.10 7.90 26.95
CA MET A 518 -22.58 6.64 26.42
C MET A 518 -22.58 5.53 27.50
N ARG A 519 -22.36 5.88 28.78
CA ARG A 519 -22.49 4.93 29.89
C ARG A 519 -23.93 4.46 30.05
N GLU A 520 -24.89 5.36 29.98
CA GLU A 520 -26.31 5.01 30.08
C GLU A 520 -26.78 4.12 28.93
N THR A 521 -26.22 4.27 27.73
CA THR A 521 -26.49 3.36 26.60
C THR A 521 -26.18 1.89 26.97
N ILE A 522 -25.13 1.66 27.76
CA ILE A 522 -24.73 0.34 28.25
C ILE A 522 -25.59 -0.11 29.42
N THR A 523 -25.92 0.78 30.39
CA THR A 523 -26.57 0.38 31.65
C THR A 523 -28.08 0.32 31.55
N ASN A 524 -28.70 1.15 30.72
CA ASN A 524 -30.16 1.30 30.61
C ASN A 524 -30.66 1.59 29.18
N GLY A 525 -29.78 1.51 28.19
CA GLY A 525 -30.07 1.87 26.80
C GLY A 525 -30.13 0.69 25.84
N THR A 526 -29.57 0.90 24.64
CA THR A 526 -29.65 -0.05 23.53
C THR A 526 -28.54 -1.11 23.51
N ALA A 527 -27.55 -1.05 24.42
CA ALA A 527 -26.44 -2.00 24.49
C ALA A 527 -26.30 -2.68 25.87
N THR A 528 -27.42 -2.97 26.53
CA THR A 528 -27.46 -3.58 27.90
C THR A 528 -26.84 -4.98 27.92
N SER A 529 -26.69 -5.67 26.80
CA SER A 529 -25.97 -6.94 26.72
C SER A 529 -24.47 -6.83 27.04
N LEU A 530 -23.92 -5.60 27.12
CA LEU A 530 -22.53 -5.32 27.50
C LEU A 530 -22.44 -4.75 28.94
N ALA A 531 -23.52 -4.73 29.70
CA ALA A 531 -23.55 -4.15 31.06
C ALA A 531 -22.67 -4.90 32.08
N ASP A 532 -22.31 -6.15 31.78
CA ASP A 532 -21.38 -6.98 32.55
C ASP A 532 -19.92 -6.51 32.44
N ILE A 533 -19.58 -5.68 31.43
CA ILE A 533 -18.24 -5.12 31.25
C ILE A 533 -18.13 -3.84 32.10
N PRO A 534 -17.26 -3.84 33.14
CA PRO A 534 -17.16 -2.70 34.04
C PRO A 534 -16.68 -1.43 33.34
N GLY A 535 -17.32 -0.31 33.55
CA GLY A 535 -16.88 0.98 32.99
C GLY A 535 -17.14 1.19 31.48
N MET A 536 -17.66 0.19 30.78
CA MET A 536 -17.93 0.26 29.34
C MET A 536 -18.83 1.44 28.97
N LEU A 537 -18.43 2.20 27.97
CA LEU A 537 -19.21 3.26 27.33
C LEU A 537 -19.52 2.85 25.90
N GLY A 538 -20.65 3.26 25.33
CA GLY A 538 -20.92 2.94 23.94
C GLY A 538 -22.11 3.64 23.31
N LYS A 539 -22.22 3.48 21.98
CA LYS A 539 -23.36 3.92 21.20
C LYS A 539 -23.63 2.92 20.07
N THR A 540 -24.86 2.48 19.95
CA THR A 540 -25.34 1.62 18.86
C THR A 540 -25.74 2.46 17.66
N GLY A 541 -25.67 1.87 16.47
CA GLY A 541 -26.16 2.45 15.23
C GLY A 541 -26.83 1.42 14.35
N THR A 542 -27.96 1.80 13.79
CA THR A 542 -28.62 1.13 12.67
C THR A 542 -28.71 2.16 11.57
N ALA A 543 -28.24 1.83 10.38
CA ALA A 543 -28.19 2.74 9.23
C ALA A 543 -28.86 2.08 8.03
N GLU A 544 -30.08 2.47 7.72
CA GLU A 544 -30.80 2.07 6.51
C GLU A 544 -30.08 2.64 5.28
N TYR A 545 -29.98 1.88 4.17
CA TYR A 545 -29.20 2.33 3.01
C TYR A 545 -29.88 2.07 1.66
N ILE A 546 -30.80 1.11 1.54
CA ILE A 546 -31.61 0.87 0.35
C ILE A 546 -33.08 1.15 0.63
N ASP A 547 -33.58 0.53 1.69
CA ASP A 547 -34.95 0.61 2.18
C ASP A 547 -35.00 0.28 3.69
N ASP A 548 -36.17 0.30 4.28
CA ASP A 548 -36.38 0.05 5.71
C ASP A 548 -36.02 -1.39 6.18
N THR A 549 -35.71 -2.29 5.23
CA THR A 549 -35.36 -3.69 5.51
C THR A 549 -33.87 -3.98 5.41
N HIS A 550 -33.10 -3.09 4.73
CA HIS A 550 -31.65 -3.21 4.55
C HIS A 550 -30.93 -2.17 5.40
N ALA A 551 -30.32 -2.62 6.48
CA ALA A 551 -29.60 -1.74 7.38
C ALA A 551 -28.23 -2.28 7.78
N HIS A 552 -27.23 -1.39 7.84
CA HIS A 552 -25.95 -1.67 8.45
C HIS A 552 -26.05 -1.58 9.97
N GLY A 553 -25.36 -2.49 10.65
CA GLY A 553 -25.23 -2.49 12.11
C GLY A 553 -23.90 -1.87 12.54
N TRP A 554 -23.97 -1.01 13.55
CA TRP A 554 -22.81 -0.35 14.12
C TRP A 554 -22.77 -0.42 15.63
N PHE A 555 -21.58 -0.46 16.18
CA PHE A 555 -21.31 -0.19 17.58
C PHE A 555 -19.99 0.57 17.72
N VAL A 556 -19.98 1.66 18.50
CA VAL A 556 -18.77 2.34 18.94
C VAL A 556 -18.69 2.23 20.46
N GLY A 557 -17.49 1.94 20.98
CA GLY A 557 -17.30 1.67 22.39
C GLY A 557 -15.98 2.17 22.93
N ILE A 558 -15.95 2.39 24.25
CA ILE A 558 -14.77 2.78 25.02
C ILE A 558 -14.73 1.88 26.26
N ASP A 559 -13.61 1.17 26.45
CA ASP A 559 -13.33 0.34 27.61
C ASP A 559 -11.94 0.69 28.15
N GLY A 560 -11.90 1.50 29.22
CA GLY A 560 -10.66 2.04 29.76
C GLY A 560 -9.85 2.80 28.70
N ASP A 561 -8.64 2.34 28.38
CA ASP A 561 -7.78 2.92 27.34
C ASP A 561 -7.89 2.16 26.01
N LEU A 562 -9.07 1.65 25.70
CA LEU A 562 -9.43 1.07 24.40
C LEU A 562 -10.64 1.81 23.83
N ALA A 563 -10.55 2.20 22.56
CA ALA A 563 -11.67 2.70 21.76
C ALA A 563 -11.86 1.80 20.57
N LEU A 564 -13.10 1.40 20.29
CA LEU A 564 -13.38 0.49 19.19
C LEU A 564 -14.60 0.91 18.39
N ALA A 565 -14.61 0.52 17.13
CA ALA A 565 -15.80 0.55 16.28
C ALA A 565 -15.97 -0.81 15.60
N VAL A 566 -17.20 -1.28 15.57
CA VAL A 566 -17.62 -2.48 14.87
C VAL A 566 -18.65 -2.09 13.83
N PHE A 567 -18.45 -2.53 12.59
CA PHE A 567 -19.36 -2.40 11.47
C PHE A 567 -19.80 -3.78 10.99
N VAL A 568 -21.07 -3.94 10.69
CA VAL A 568 -21.62 -5.14 10.06
C VAL A 568 -22.55 -4.71 8.93
N GLY A 569 -22.15 -5.05 7.69
CA GLY A 569 -22.94 -4.75 6.50
C GLY A 569 -24.20 -5.60 6.46
N ASP A 570 -25.33 -5.01 6.06
CA ASP A 570 -26.62 -5.67 5.90
C ASP A 570 -27.05 -6.53 7.12
N ALA A 571 -26.85 -5.96 8.30
CA ALA A 571 -27.09 -6.61 9.58
C ALA A 571 -28.55 -6.57 10.04
N GLY A 572 -29.39 -5.75 9.41
CA GLY A 572 -30.76 -5.47 9.81
C GLY A 572 -30.92 -4.68 11.12
N SER A 573 -29.91 -4.75 12.01
CA SER A 573 -29.89 -4.02 13.29
C SER A 573 -28.48 -3.85 13.82
N SER A 574 -28.31 -3.11 14.92
CA SER A 574 -27.04 -2.97 15.64
C SER A 574 -26.61 -4.22 16.44
N THR A 575 -27.50 -5.18 16.65
CA THR A 575 -27.27 -6.34 17.53
C THR A 575 -26.02 -7.14 17.14
N PRO A 576 -25.79 -7.54 15.86
CA PRO A 576 -24.59 -8.28 15.48
C PRO A 576 -23.28 -7.53 15.79
N ALA A 577 -23.26 -6.19 15.65
CA ALA A 577 -22.10 -5.37 15.99
C ALA A 577 -21.85 -5.30 17.50
N VAL A 578 -22.90 -5.16 18.31
CA VAL A 578 -22.81 -5.19 19.80
C VAL A 578 -22.31 -6.56 20.27
N GLU A 579 -22.83 -7.66 19.70
CA GLU A 579 -22.39 -9.01 20.05
C GLU A 579 -20.92 -9.25 19.68
N ALA A 580 -20.47 -8.78 18.50
CA ALA A 580 -19.07 -8.88 18.09
C ALA A 580 -18.15 -8.11 19.05
N ALA A 581 -18.53 -6.88 19.43
CA ALA A 581 -17.81 -6.12 20.46
C ALA A 581 -17.74 -6.88 21.79
N GLY A 582 -18.85 -7.50 22.21
CA GLY A 582 -18.89 -8.32 23.43
C GLY A 582 -17.98 -9.55 23.35
N ARG A 583 -17.96 -10.26 22.23
CA ARG A 583 -17.03 -11.39 22.02
C ARG A 583 -15.56 -10.95 22.10
N PHE A 584 -15.23 -9.82 21.47
CA PHE A 584 -13.88 -9.26 21.51
C PHE A 584 -13.45 -8.86 22.94
N LEU A 585 -14.31 -8.14 23.66
CA LEU A 585 -13.98 -7.56 24.98
C LEU A 585 -13.91 -8.62 26.09
N ARG A 586 -14.82 -9.60 26.13
CA ARG A 586 -14.85 -10.64 27.16
C ARG A 586 -13.68 -11.63 27.06
N ASN A 587 -13.09 -11.78 25.90
CA ASN A 587 -11.92 -12.66 25.70
C ASN A 587 -10.59 -11.99 26.10
N GLN A 588 -10.62 -10.85 26.78
CA GLN A 588 -9.42 -10.20 27.32
C GLN A 588 -9.00 -10.74 28.70
N GLN A 589 -9.81 -11.57 29.34
CA GLN A 589 -9.55 -12.14 30.66
C GLN A 589 -8.81 -13.45 30.62
#